data_2d84546e89c2a62abd253f4d6cba7554
#
_entry.id   2d84546e89c2a62abd253f4d6cba7554
#
_cell.length_a   1.000
_cell.length_b   1.000
_cell.length_c   1.000
_cell.angle_alpha   90.00
_cell.angle_beta   90.00
_cell.angle_gamma   90.00
#
_symmetry.space_group_name_H-M   'P 1'
#
loop_
_entity.id
_entity.type
_entity.pdbx_description
1 polymer ?
#
loop_
_entity_poly.entity_id
_entity_poly.type
_entity_poly.pdbx_seq_one_letter_code
_entity_poly.pdbx_strand_id
1 'polypeptide(L)'
;MATVSLDGTERQAVVARRPMNLRYHVQVPANGKLGFGVGLDGQGDAAVKVYVTGDAGTRQEVFAGSANGEWNDQVVDLAAFAGQVVRLELASESAGAGRVAWSVPRILVPHVDRPTIEPARNVVVLLIDTLRADKLRPFNPRSRVEAPTIDALAQAGAVFELAQSPENWTKPSVASVLTGLYPMTHRQKTESSSLPPSAVLLSEHLKEQGFRTASFIANGYVSDRFGFNQGWDHYTNYIREGKSTEAENVFAEAATWIEANRGERFFTYIQTIDPHVPYDPPAEYLRRYDARTDYAGQVQPRMAPDLLVGAKRNPPTVVFDESDRRRLDALHDGEITQHDHFFGRFLAKLEELGLTEDTLVVVVSDHGEEFNDHGSYGHGHSVYQELLHVPLMFRLPGRIPANVRIPHAVSTLNIPATVTEFLGVPAMGTQEGYSLANMMLGVNAPGPRVAFSDFQDERRVITTSRWKFIVRGNLTSTLFDLQQDPRERQQLPAGASPVAQRFCRVMLSQFLGSTDRGNWTGSQQGRGTQLEASDAVMDDEIQGQLRALGYAN
;
A
#
# COMPACT_ATOMS: atom_id res chain seq x y z
N MET A 1 -16.91 -29.95 -2.07
CA MET A 1 -15.78 -30.69 -1.48
C MET A 1 -16.32 -31.93 -0.83
N ALA A 2 -15.66 -33.09 -1.03
CA ALA A 2 -15.96 -34.35 -0.38
C ALA A 2 -14.65 -35.03 0.02
N THR A 3 -14.69 -35.86 1.07
CA THR A 3 -13.59 -36.79 1.35
C THR A 3 -13.71 -37.96 0.37
N VAL A 4 -12.65 -38.25 -0.35
CA VAL A 4 -12.58 -39.35 -1.32
C VAL A 4 -11.42 -40.27 -0.93
N SER A 5 -11.70 -41.56 -0.83
CA SER A 5 -10.69 -42.61 -0.55
C SER A 5 -10.41 -43.39 -1.82
N LEU A 6 -9.17 -43.31 -2.30
CA LEU A 6 -8.67 -44.08 -3.43
C LEU A 6 -7.43 -44.83 -2.99
N ASP A 7 -7.36 -46.15 -3.27
CA ASP A 7 -6.27 -47.02 -2.84
C ASP A 7 -5.84 -46.82 -1.36
N GLY A 8 -6.84 -46.71 -0.45
CA GLY A 8 -6.61 -46.53 0.98
C GLY A 8 -6.15 -45.12 1.38
N THR A 9 -5.99 -44.17 0.47
CA THR A 9 -5.59 -42.79 0.74
C THR A 9 -6.79 -41.85 0.66
N GLU A 10 -7.10 -41.20 1.79
CA GLU A 10 -8.20 -40.21 1.87
C GLU A 10 -7.70 -38.82 1.55
N ARG A 11 -8.43 -38.09 0.68
CA ARG A 11 -8.16 -36.69 0.36
C ARG A 11 -9.46 -35.87 0.26
N GLN A 12 -9.36 -34.60 0.61
CA GLN A 12 -10.39 -33.62 0.28
C GLN A 12 -10.34 -33.31 -1.23
N ALA A 13 -11.45 -33.49 -1.92
CA ALA A 13 -11.51 -33.33 -3.35
C ALA A 13 -12.81 -32.68 -3.83
N VAL A 14 -12.74 -32.05 -5.00
CA VAL A 14 -13.92 -31.70 -5.80
C VAL A 14 -14.22 -32.87 -6.71
N VAL A 15 -15.45 -33.37 -6.67
CA VAL A 15 -15.86 -34.57 -7.41
C VAL A 15 -16.99 -34.29 -8.39
N ALA A 16 -16.96 -34.91 -9.55
CA ALA A 16 -18.02 -34.82 -10.54
C ALA A 16 -18.23 -36.14 -11.29
N ARG A 17 -19.51 -36.46 -11.57
CA ARG A 17 -19.94 -37.61 -12.38
C ARG A 17 -20.07 -37.30 -13.88
N ARG A 18 -20.09 -36.01 -14.23
CA ARG A 18 -20.26 -35.50 -15.60
C ARG A 18 -19.02 -34.73 -16.00
N PRO A 19 -18.82 -34.44 -17.29
CA PRO A 19 -17.76 -33.52 -17.70
C PRO A 19 -17.78 -32.25 -16.84
N MET A 20 -16.63 -31.88 -16.30
CA MET A 20 -16.47 -30.80 -15.37
C MET A 20 -15.33 -29.90 -15.79
N ASN A 21 -15.50 -28.60 -15.58
CA ASN A 21 -14.45 -27.61 -15.71
C ASN A 21 -14.41 -26.79 -14.41
N LEU A 22 -13.38 -27.00 -13.60
CA LEU A 22 -13.06 -26.14 -12.46
C LEU A 22 -12.25 -24.96 -12.97
N ARG A 23 -12.68 -23.74 -12.66
CA ARG A 23 -12.02 -22.52 -13.13
C ARG A 23 -11.58 -21.67 -11.97
N TYR A 24 -10.29 -21.35 -11.96
CA TYR A 24 -9.64 -20.50 -10.97
C TYR A 24 -9.01 -19.32 -11.69
N HIS A 25 -9.12 -18.12 -11.12
CA HIS A 25 -8.42 -16.93 -11.59
C HIS A 25 -7.30 -16.66 -10.59
N VAL A 26 -6.06 -16.70 -11.04
CA VAL A 26 -4.88 -16.61 -10.17
C VAL A 26 -3.82 -15.72 -10.79
N GLN A 27 -3.04 -15.06 -9.95
CA GLN A 27 -1.78 -14.46 -10.37
C GLN A 27 -0.68 -15.51 -10.23
N VAL A 28 0.03 -15.79 -11.31
CA VAL A 28 1.11 -16.79 -11.32
C VAL A 28 2.39 -16.16 -10.75
N PRO A 29 2.95 -16.68 -9.65
CA PRO A 29 4.21 -16.17 -9.12
C PRO A 29 5.40 -16.57 -10.02
N ALA A 30 6.54 -15.91 -9.83
CA ALA A 30 7.79 -16.32 -10.45
C ALA A 30 8.10 -17.77 -10.07
N ASN A 31 8.52 -18.59 -11.06
CA ASN A 31 8.78 -20.02 -10.90
C ASN A 31 7.59 -20.83 -10.31
N GLY A 32 6.36 -20.33 -10.50
CA GLY A 32 5.14 -20.96 -10.02
C GLY A 32 4.86 -22.29 -10.75
N LYS A 33 4.42 -23.28 -9.99
CA LYS A 33 3.95 -24.56 -10.51
C LYS A 33 2.55 -24.87 -9.97
N LEU A 34 1.74 -25.56 -10.74
CA LEU A 34 0.44 -26.06 -10.28
C LEU A 34 0.57 -27.49 -9.79
N GLY A 35 0.38 -27.73 -8.51
CA GLY A 35 0.31 -29.06 -7.91
C GLY A 35 -1.15 -29.49 -7.69
N PHE A 36 -1.51 -30.69 -8.07
CA PHE A 36 -2.82 -31.29 -7.82
C PHE A 36 -2.74 -32.81 -7.84
N GLY A 37 -3.67 -33.48 -7.17
CA GLY A 37 -3.91 -34.91 -7.34
C GLY A 37 -5.19 -35.13 -8.12
N VAL A 38 -5.22 -36.13 -8.97
CA VAL A 38 -6.42 -36.53 -9.69
C VAL A 38 -6.61 -38.04 -9.61
N GLY A 39 -7.85 -38.51 -9.49
CA GLY A 39 -8.20 -39.91 -9.47
C GLY A 39 -9.66 -40.15 -9.85
N LEU A 40 -10.06 -41.39 -9.97
CA LEU A 40 -11.41 -41.80 -10.32
C LEU A 40 -11.98 -42.66 -9.18
N ASP A 41 -13.05 -42.18 -8.58
CA ASP A 41 -13.87 -42.93 -7.63
C ASP A 41 -14.89 -43.78 -8.44
N GLY A 42 -14.50 -45.01 -8.73
CA GLY A 42 -15.23 -45.94 -9.58
C GLY A 42 -14.33 -46.78 -10.49
N GLN A 43 -14.93 -47.47 -11.45
CA GLN A 43 -14.21 -48.33 -12.40
C GLN A 43 -13.96 -47.60 -13.73
N GLY A 44 -12.82 -47.91 -14.38
CA GLY A 44 -12.42 -47.38 -15.68
C GLY A 44 -11.44 -46.22 -15.57
N ASP A 45 -11.32 -45.48 -16.65
CA ASP A 45 -10.46 -44.30 -16.78
C ASP A 45 -11.26 -43.12 -17.31
N ALA A 46 -10.81 -41.90 -16.95
CA ALA A 46 -11.37 -40.67 -17.49
C ALA A 46 -10.24 -39.73 -17.94
N ALA A 47 -10.36 -39.17 -19.14
CA ALA A 47 -9.41 -38.16 -19.62
C ALA A 47 -9.52 -36.89 -18.80
N VAL A 48 -8.36 -36.33 -18.45
CA VAL A 48 -8.23 -35.11 -17.68
C VAL A 48 -7.22 -34.17 -18.32
N LYS A 49 -7.51 -32.88 -18.29
CA LYS A 49 -6.66 -31.84 -18.90
C LYS A 49 -6.60 -30.59 -18.04
N VAL A 50 -5.50 -29.90 -18.15
CA VAL A 50 -5.36 -28.56 -17.55
C VAL A 50 -5.05 -27.54 -18.65
N TYR A 51 -5.79 -26.44 -18.61
CA TYR A 51 -5.61 -25.34 -19.54
C TYR A 51 -5.30 -24.04 -18.77
N VAL A 52 -4.50 -23.19 -19.42
CA VAL A 52 -4.24 -21.82 -18.98
C VAL A 52 -4.79 -20.87 -20.05
N THR A 53 -5.49 -19.83 -19.62
CA THR A 53 -5.94 -18.76 -20.51
C THR A 53 -5.50 -17.43 -19.90
N GLY A 54 -4.67 -16.65 -20.62
CA GLY A 54 -4.31 -15.27 -20.28
C GLY A 54 -5.31 -14.25 -20.86
N ASP A 55 -5.01 -12.95 -20.69
CA ASP A 55 -5.87 -11.87 -21.18
C ASP A 55 -6.00 -11.79 -22.70
N ALA A 56 -5.01 -12.30 -23.45
CA ALA A 56 -5.11 -12.45 -24.92
C ALA A 56 -6.21 -13.45 -25.37
N GLY A 57 -6.85 -14.14 -24.41
CA GLY A 57 -7.95 -15.08 -24.69
C GLY A 57 -7.50 -16.43 -25.24
N THR A 58 -6.22 -16.61 -25.55
CA THR A 58 -5.69 -17.88 -26.05
C THR A 58 -5.69 -18.93 -24.94
N ARG A 59 -6.39 -20.04 -25.19
CA ARG A 59 -6.45 -21.19 -24.29
C ARG A 59 -5.34 -22.18 -24.65
N GLN A 60 -4.40 -22.40 -23.77
CA GLN A 60 -3.27 -23.30 -23.95
C GLN A 60 -3.44 -24.54 -23.07
N GLU A 61 -3.30 -25.74 -23.64
CA GLU A 61 -3.20 -26.98 -22.89
C GLU A 61 -1.80 -27.10 -22.28
N VAL A 62 -1.72 -27.26 -20.96
CA VAL A 62 -0.46 -27.39 -20.22
C VAL A 62 -0.30 -28.76 -19.57
N PHE A 63 -1.36 -29.56 -19.55
CA PHE A 63 -1.34 -30.94 -19.09
C PHE A 63 -2.48 -31.75 -19.73
N ALA A 64 -2.20 -32.99 -20.09
CA ALA A 64 -3.16 -34.03 -20.46
C ALA A 64 -2.77 -35.34 -19.81
N GLY A 65 -3.76 -36.08 -19.30
CA GLY A 65 -3.57 -37.36 -18.62
C GLY A 65 -4.88 -38.11 -18.41
N SER A 66 -4.85 -39.14 -17.57
CA SER A 66 -6.03 -39.92 -17.19
C SER A 66 -6.18 -40.00 -15.66
N ALA A 67 -7.41 -40.08 -15.19
CA ALA A 67 -7.78 -40.40 -13.81
C ALA A 67 -8.22 -41.87 -13.75
N ASN A 68 -7.69 -42.62 -12.81
CA ASN A 68 -8.01 -44.03 -12.54
C ASN A 68 -8.32 -44.23 -11.04
N GLY A 69 -8.43 -45.49 -10.57
CA GLY A 69 -8.78 -45.84 -9.20
C GLY A 69 -7.76 -45.42 -8.12
N GLU A 70 -6.67 -44.76 -8.48
CA GLU A 70 -5.61 -44.32 -7.59
C GLU A 70 -5.46 -42.80 -7.64
N TRP A 71 -4.84 -42.20 -6.61
CA TRP A 71 -4.44 -40.79 -6.63
C TRP A 71 -3.16 -40.63 -7.46
N ASN A 72 -3.26 -39.85 -8.54
CA ASN A 72 -2.14 -39.48 -9.39
C ASN A 72 -1.77 -38.00 -9.12
N ASP A 73 -0.64 -37.80 -8.44
CA ASP A 73 -0.14 -36.46 -8.12
C ASP A 73 0.63 -35.89 -9.31
N GLN A 74 0.29 -34.67 -9.69
CA GLN A 74 0.85 -33.95 -10.81
C GLN A 74 1.42 -32.62 -10.39
N VAL A 75 2.50 -32.21 -11.05
CA VAL A 75 3.10 -30.86 -10.93
C VAL A 75 3.33 -30.34 -12.34
N VAL A 76 2.63 -29.26 -12.67
CA VAL A 76 2.67 -28.61 -13.99
C VAL A 76 3.41 -27.30 -13.88
N ASP A 77 4.39 -27.07 -14.75
CA ASP A 77 5.14 -25.82 -14.80
C ASP A 77 4.28 -24.68 -15.36
N LEU A 78 4.27 -23.54 -14.68
CA LEU A 78 3.58 -22.32 -15.08
C LEU A 78 4.52 -21.16 -15.33
N ALA A 79 5.85 -21.37 -15.40
CA ALA A 79 6.86 -20.31 -15.53
C ALA A 79 6.63 -19.40 -16.75
N ALA A 80 6.08 -19.94 -17.85
CA ALA A 80 5.73 -19.17 -19.05
C ALA A 80 4.66 -18.09 -18.78
N PHE A 81 3.93 -18.18 -17.68
CA PHE A 81 2.87 -17.25 -17.27
C PHE A 81 3.26 -16.42 -16.05
N ALA A 82 4.52 -16.45 -15.64
CA ALA A 82 5.00 -15.73 -14.45
C ALA A 82 4.60 -14.23 -14.48
N GLY A 83 4.09 -13.74 -13.36
CA GLY A 83 3.61 -12.37 -13.19
C GLY A 83 2.23 -12.06 -13.80
N GLN A 84 1.70 -12.94 -14.65
CA GLN A 84 0.41 -12.75 -15.30
C GLN A 84 -0.76 -13.19 -14.41
N VAL A 85 -1.89 -12.52 -14.58
CA VAL A 85 -3.19 -13.01 -14.13
C VAL A 85 -3.73 -13.96 -15.19
N VAL A 86 -4.08 -15.17 -14.80
CA VAL A 86 -4.56 -16.21 -15.73
C VAL A 86 -5.81 -16.89 -15.19
N ARG A 87 -6.58 -17.50 -16.10
CA ARG A 87 -7.60 -18.48 -15.76
C ARG A 87 -7.01 -19.88 -15.92
N LEU A 88 -6.90 -20.60 -14.81
CA LEU A 88 -6.62 -22.03 -14.79
C LEU A 88 -7.94 -22.79 -14.94
N GLU A 89 -7.97 -23.80 -15.82
CA GLU A 89 -9.14 -24.64 -16.03
C GLU A 89 -8.71 -26.11 -15.90
N LEU A 90 -9.24 -26.81 -14.88
CA LEU A 90 -9.06 -28.24 -14.69
C LEU A 90 -10.31 -28.92 -15.26
N ALA A 91 -10.13 -29.63 -16.37
CA ALA A 91 -11.19 -30.24 -17.15
C ALA A 91 -11.16 -31.78 -17.01
N SER A 92 -12.32 -32.38 -16.87
CA SER A 92 -12.47 -33.85 -16.96
C SER A 92 -13.58 -34.19 -17.92
N GLU A 93 -13.37 -35.27 -18.68
CA GLU A 93 -14.38 -35.89 -19.54
C GLU A 93 -15.33 -36.77 -18.71
N SER A 94 -16.31 -37.34 -19.35
CA SER A 94 -17.23 -38.28 -18.70
C SER A 94 -16.49 -39.55 -18.27
N ALA A 95 -16.71 -39.95 -17.03
CA ALA A 95 -16.12 -41.14 -16.42
C ALA A 95 -17.10 -42.35 -16.41
N GLY A 96 -18.09 -42.37 -17.29
CA GLY A 96 -19.11 -43.43 -17.26
C GLY A 96 -19.87 -43.41 -15.92
N ALA A 97 -19.80 -44.50 -15.14
CA ALA A 97 -20.41 -44.62 -13.82
C ALA A 97 -19.55 -44.04 -12.68
N GLY A 98 -18.28 -43.76 -12.91
CA GLY A 98 -17.34 -43.22 -11.92
C GLY A 98 -17.48 -41.72 -11.68
N ARG A 99 -16.72 -41.22 -10.72
CA ARG A 99 -16.60 -39.77 -10.38
C ARG A 99 -15.15 -39.36 -10.46
N VAL A 100 -14.82 -38.41 -11.33
CA VAL A 100 -13.47 -37.82 -11.32
C VAL A 100 -13.32 -36.94 -10.06
N ALA A 101 -12.25 -37.15 -9.33
CA ALA A 101 -11.91 -36.43 -8.12
C ALA A 101 -10.63 -35.64 -8.35
N TRP A 102 -10.70 -34.30 -8.12
CA TRP A 102 -9.55 -33.42 -8.10
C TRP A 102 -9.26 -33.04 -6.65
N SER A 103 -8.08 -33.42 -6.13
CA SER A 103 -7.64 -32.89 -4.85
C SER A 103 -7.45 -31.38 -4.93
N VAL A 104 -7.39 -30.69 -3.79
CA VAL A 104 -7.28 -29.22 -3.75
C VAL A 104 -6.04 -28.77 -4.55
N PRO A 105 -6.20 -28.06 -5.68
CA PRO A 105 -5.08 -27.56 -6.45
C PRO A 105 -4.34 -26.46 -5.68
N ARG A 106 -3.02 -26.43 -5.81
CA ARG A 106 -2.12 -25.49 -5.11
C ARG A 106 -1.16 -24.88 -6.09
N ILE A 107 -0.88 -23.59 -5.93
CA ILE A 107 0.27 -22.97 -6.58
C ILE A 107 1.49 -23.20 -5.68
N LEU A 108 2.47 -23.92 -6.23
CA LEU A 108 3.73 -24.24 -5.57
C LEU A 108 4.79 -23.25 -6.03
N VAL A 109 5.60 -22.76 -5.12
CA VAL A 109 6.78 -21.94 -5.39
C VAL A 109 8.01 -22.62 -4.79
N PRO A 110 9.21 -22.44 -5.36
CA PRO A 110 10.43 -22.93 -4.74
C PRO A 110 10.56 -22.44 -3.31
N HIS A 111 10.92 -23.32 -2.41
CA HIS A 111 11.30 -22.92 -1.06
C HIS A 111 12.64 -22.16 -1.15
N VAL A 112 12.70 -21.01 -0.51
CA VAL A 112 13.91 -20.23 -0.33
C VAL A 112 14.12 -20.13 1.17
N ASP A 113 15.27 -20.57 1.64
CA ASP A 113 15.63 -20.44 3.05
C ASP A 113 15.67 -18.97 3.42
N ARG A 114 14.93 -18.64 4.46
CA ARG A 114 14.88 -17.29 4.94
C ARG A 114 16.11 -16.99 5.79
N PRO A 115 16.88 -15.92 5.48
CA PRO A 115 17.98 -15.52 6.33
C PRO A 115 17.46 -15.07 7.70
N THR A 116 18.22 -15.38 8.75
CA THR A 116 17.95 -14.81 10.07
C THR A 116 18.23 -13.30 10.02
N ILE A 117 17.28 -12.51 10.50
CA ILE A 117 17.42 -11.06 10.59
C ILE A 117 17.92 -10.73 11.99
N GLU A 118 19.08 -10.10 12.08
CA GLU A 118 19.52 -9.47 13.33
C GLU A 118 18.59 -8.29 13.63
N PRO A 119 17.91 -8.26 14.78
CA PRO A 119 16.97 -7.20 15.09
C PRO A 119 17.60 -5.81 15.07
N ALA A 120 16.89 -4.85 14.50
CA ALA A 120 17.22 -3.44 14.64
C ALA A 120 17.01 -3.00 16.09
N ARG A 121 17.84 -2.10 16.57
CA ARG A 121 17.67 -1.52 17.89
C ARG A 121 16.57 -0.47 17.91
N ASN A 122 16.51 0.36 16.87
CA ASN A 122 15.67 1.53 16.80
C ASN A 122 14.87 1.56 15.49
N VAL A 123 13.81 2.36 15.47
CA VAL A 123 13.07 2.66 14.24
C VAL A 123 12.66 4.13 14.17
N VAL A 124 12.80 4.69 12.97
CA VAL A 124 12.25 5.99 12.57
C VAL A 124 11.29 5.73 11.41
N VAL A 125 10.03 6.12 11.57
CA VAL A 125 9.05 6.18 10.50
C VAL A 125 8.83 7.65 10.14
N LEU A 126 9.27 8.04 8.94
CA LEU A 126 9.02 9.35 8.36
C LEU A 126 7.85 9.25 7.40
N LEU A 127 6.76 9.94 7.72
CA LEU A 127 5.62 10.14 6.85
C LEU A 127 5.64 11.57 6.31
N ILE A 128 5.65 11.68 4.98
CA ILE A 128 5.67 12.96 4.25
C ILE A 128 4.29 13.16 3.64
N ASP A 129 3.57 14.19 4.09
CA ASP A 129 2.18 14.43 3.69
C ASP A 129 2.08 14.77 2.19
N THR A 130 1.09 14.22 1.49
CA THR A 130 0.79 14.43 0.06
C THR A 130 1.90 14.13 -0.95
N LEU A 131 2.97 13.43 -0.56
CA LEU A 131 4.10 13.18 -1.47
C LEU A 131 3.76 12.07 -2.49
N ARG A 132 3.63 12.46 -3.74
CA ARG A 132 3.42 11.54 -4.87
C ARG A 132 4.68 10.74 -5.17
N ALA A 133 4.54 9.45 -5.45
CA ALA A 133 5.66 8.61 -5.87
C ALA A 133 6.27 9.10 -7.21
N ASP A 134 5.46 9.51 -8.18
CA ASP A 134 5.94 9.91 -9.51
C ASP A 134 6.72 11.25 -9.53
N LYS A 135 6.75 12.00 -8.43
CA LYS A 135 7.60 13.18 -8.22
C LYS A 135 9.05 12.80 -7.87
N LEU A 136 9.32 11.57 -7.46
CA LEU A 136 10.63 11.10 -7.02
C LEU A 136 11.31 10.23 -8.08
N ARG A 137 12.62 10.43 -8.31
CA ARG A 137 13.41 9.66 -9.30
C ARG A 137 13.43 8.15 -9.05
N PRO A 138 13.44 7.63 -7.82
CA PRO A 138 13.34 6.19 -7.58
C PRO A 138 12.08 5.54 -8.17
N PHE A 139 11.00 6.29 -8.38
CA PHE A 139 9.74 5.80 -8.94
C PHE A 139 9.51 6.29 -10.38
N ASN A 140 10.05 7.45 -10.73
CA ASN A 140 9.97 8.06 -12.05
C ASN A 140 11.32 8.64 -12.46
N PRO A 141 12.17 7.91 -13.20
CA PRO A 141 13.51 8.38 -13.59
C PRO A 141 13.50 9.69 -14.39
N ARG A 142 12.34 10.12 -14.92
CA ARG A 142 12.17 11.38 -15.65
C ARG A 142 11.70 12.54 -14.76
N SER A 143 11.57 12.32 -13.45
CA SER A 143 11.21 13.41 -12.54
C SER A 143 12.30 14.49 -12.55
N ARG A 144 11.84 15.75 -12.59
CA ARG A 144 12.69 16.92 -12.49
C ARG A 144 13.03 17.30 -11.05
N VAL A 145 12.30 16.71 -10.07
CA VAL A 145 12.46 17.06 -8.66
C VAL A 145 13.83 16.59 -8.15
N GLU A 146 14.52 17.50 -7.48
CA GLU A 146 15.82 17.27 -6.87
C GLU A 146 15.63 16.83 -5.41
N ALA A 147 15.76 15.52 -5.16
CA ALA A 147 15.64 14.92 -3.83
C ALA A 147 16.83 13.96 -3.58
N PRO A 148 18.07 14.47 -3.50
CA PRO A 148 19.27 13.63 -3.43
C PRO A 148 19.33 12.77 -2.17
N THR A 149 18.75 13.19 -1.05
CA THR A 149 18.68 12.39 0.19
C THR A 149 17.80 11.17 0.01
N ILE A 150 16.61 11.37 -0.57
CA ILE A 150 15.67 10.28 -0.88
C ILE A 150 16.26 9.35 -1.95
N ASP A 151 16.94 9.90 -2.98
CA ASP A 151 17.64 9.12 -4.00
C ASP A 151 18.71 8.21 -3.38
N ALA A 152 19.52 8.74 -2.45
CA ALA A 152 20.55 8.00 -1.75
C ALA A 152 19.98 6.93 -0.81
N LEU A 153 18.89 7.24 -0.10
CA LEU A 153 18.20 6.28 0.76
C LEU A 153 17.63 5.12 -0.06
N ALA A 154 17.03 5.40 -1.21
CA ALA A 154 16.52 4.40 -2.14
C ALA A 154 17.61 3.46 -2.66
N GLN A 155 18.80 3.98 -2.92
CA GLN A 155 19.97 3.19 -3.33
C GLN A 155 20.53 2.34 -2.18
N ALA A 156 20.45 2.84 -0.95
CA ALA A 156 20.98 2.16 0.24
C ALA A 156 20.01 1.13 0.87
N GLY A 157 18.81 0.95 0.31
CA GLY A 157 17.79 0.11 0.90
C GLY A 157 16.88 -0.56 -0.12
N ALA A 158 15.62 -0.76 0.26
CA ALA A 158 14.57 -1.38 -0.54
C ALA A 158 13.48 -0.36 -0.91
N VAL A 159 13.06 -0.39 -2.17
CA VAL A 159 12.01 0.46 -2.74
C VAL A 159 10.84 -0.42 -3.22
N PHE A 160 9.64 -0.13 -2.76
CA PHE A 160 8.40 -0.73 -3.25
C PHE A 160 7.83 0.12 -4.37
N GLU A 161 8.04 -0.30 -5.61
CA GLU A 161 7.74 0.48 -6.81
C GLU A 161 6.25 0.78 -7.00
N LEU A 162 5.37 0.05 -6.32
CA LEU A 162 3.92 0.20 -6.42
C LEU A 162 3.24 0.09 -5.05
N ALA A 163 3.68 0.92 -4.12
CA ALA A 163 2.99 1.03 -2.83
C ALA A 163 1.71 1.86 -2.97
N GLN A 164 0.63 1.37 -2.39
CA GLN A 164 -0.68 2.00 -2.44
C GLN A 164 -1.12 2.42 -1.05
N SER A 165 -1.57 3.65 -0.93
CA SER A 165 -2.30 4.07 0.25
C SER A 165 -3.66 3.37 0.31
N PRO A 166 -4.13 2.95 1.50
CA PRO A 166 -5.46 2.38 1.66
C PRO A 166 -6.59 3.41 1.50
N GLU A 167 -6.27 4.71 1.54
CA GLU A 167 -7.23 5.82 1.38
C GLU A 167 -6.52 7.02 0.71
N ASN A 168 -7.27 8.01 0.28
CA ASN A 168 -6.81 9.15 -0.53
C ASN A 168 -6.71 10.48 0.24
N TRP A 169 -6.68 10.44 1.58
CA TRP A 169 -6.51 11.58 2.45
C TRP A 169 -5.93 11.19 3.82
N THR A 170 -5.42 12.15 4.55
CA THR A 170 -4.50 11.97 5.69
C THR A 170 -5.03 11.06 6.80
N LYS A 171 -6.15 11.41 7.41
CA LYS A 171 -6.56 10.77 8.67
C LYS A 171 -6.74 9.26 8.57
N PRO A 172 -7.50 8.69 7.61
CA PRO A 172 -7.63 7.24 7.49
C PRO A 172 -6.34 6.55 7.03
N SER A 173 -5.54 7.22 6.20
CA SER A 173 -4.27 6.66 5.72
C SER A 173 -3.25 6.54 6.86
N VAL A 174 -3.11 7.57 7.68
CA VAL A 174 -2.23 7.55 8.87
C VAL A 174 -2.74 6.55 9.91
N ALA A 175 -4.06 6.47 10.12
CA ALA A 175 -4.64 5.45 10.99
C ALA A 175 -4.24 4.03 10.53
N SER A 176 -4.28 3.77 9.21
CA SER A 176 -3.82 2.49 8.66
C SER A 176 -2.32 2.25 8.85
N VAL A 177 -1.47 3.28 8.66
CA VAL A 177 -0.01 3.21 8.89
C VAL A 177 0.33 2.89 10.34
N LEU A 178 -0.43 3.42 11.31
CA LEU A 178 -0.14 3.24 12.74
C LEU A 178 -0.82 2.01 13.35
N THR A 179 -1.95 1.54 12.81
CA THR A 179 -2.68 0.38 13.34
C THR A 179 -2.47 -0.91 12.56
N GLY A 180 -2.03 -0.82 11.30
CA GLY A 180 -1.99 -1.95 10.37
C GLY A 180 -3.38 -2.46 9.96
N LEU A 181 -4.43 -1.66 10.10
CA LEU A 181 -5.82 -1.98 9.79
C LEU A 181 -6.30 -1.23 8.54
N TYR A 182 -7.26 -1.81 7.82
CA TYR A 182 -7.94 -1.10 6.73
C TYR A 182 -8.94 -0.06 7.26
N PRO A 183 -9.24 1.01 6.48
CA PRO A 183 -10.23 2.03 6.85
C PRO A 183 -11.59 1.47 7.24
N MET A 184 -12.03 0.39 6.59
CA MET A 184 -13.28 -0.29 6.92
C MET A 184 -13.23 -1.01 8.29
N THR A 185 -12.06 -1.28 8.83
CA THR A 185 -11.87 -1.94 10.13
C THR A 185 -11.66 -0.91 11.24
N HIS A 186 -10.73 0.04 11.07
CA HIS A 186 -10.49 1.08 12.08
C HIS A 186 -11.52 2.22 12.05
N ARG A 187 -12.34 2.35 11.00
CA ARG A 187 -13.48 3.26 10.86
C ARG A 187 -13.17 4.76 10.85
N GLN A 188 -11.92 5.14 10.72
CA GLN A 188 -11.53 6.52 10.47
C GLN A 188 -11.83 6.87 9.01
N LYS A 189 -13.03 7.40 8.69
CA LYS A 189 -13.48 7.61 7.30
C LYS A 189 -14.07 9.00 7.04
N THR A 190 -14.49 9.71 8.08
CA THR A 190 -15.12 11.03 7.97
C THR A 190 -14.30 12.08 8.72
N GLU A 191 -14.57 13.34 8.48
CA GLU A 191 -13.87 14.44 9.17
C GLU A 191 -14.01 14.36 10.69
N SER A 192 -15.15 13.93 11.22
CA SER A 192 -15.40 13.81 12.67
C SER A 192 -14.90 12.48 13.26
N SER A 193 -14.73 11.42 12.47
CA SER A 193 -14.36 10.11 13.04
C SER A 193 -13.03 10.16 13.81
N SER A 194 -12.96 9.45 14.95
CA SER A 194 -11.78 9.33 15.80
C SER A 194 -11.41 7.88 16.08
N LEU A 195 -10.14 7.59 16.35
CA LEU A 195 -9.69 6.26 16.78
C LEU A 195 -10.19 6.00 18.20
N PRO A 196 -10.92 4.90 18.44
CA PRO A 196 -11.30 4.54 19.79
C PRO A 196 -10.07 4.05 20.59
N PRO A 197 -10.12 4.08 21.94
CA PRO A 197 -9.04 3.54 22.78
C PRO A 197 -8.76 2.04 22.56
N SER A 198 -9.68 1.33 21.93
CA SER A 198 -9.49 -0.09 21.55
C SER A 198 -8.66 -0.27 20.26
N ALA A 199 -8.38 0.81 19.51
CA ALA A 199 -7.48 0.78 18.37
C ALA A 199 -6.03 0.77 18.87
N VAL A 200 -5.39 -0.37 18.83
CA VAL A 200 -3.97 -0.49 19.22
C VAL A 200 -3.09 0.13 18.16
N LEU A 201 -2.32 1.15 18.52
CA LEU A 201 -1.34 1.79 17.66
C LEU A 201 0.04 1.11 17.81
N LEU A 202 0.86 1.22 16.77
CA LEU A 202 2.24 0.74 16.79
C LEU A 202 3.04 1.34 17.98
N SER A 203 2.76 2.58 18.36
CA SER A 203 3.32 3.24 19.53
C SER A 203 3.03 2.51 20.83
N GLU A 204 1.77 2.12 21.06
CA GLU A 204 1.38 1.36 22.26
C GLU A 204 2.07 0.01 22.27
N HIS A 205 2.00 -0.71 21.16
CA HIS A 205 2.61 -2.03 21.04
C HIS A 205 4.13 -1.98 21.30
N LEU A 206 4.86 -1.05 20.69
CA LEU A 206 6.30 -0.92 20.87
C LEU A 206 6.67 -0.43 22.28
N LYS A 207 5.86 0.44 22.88
CA LYS A 207 6.03 0.84 24.27
C LYS A 207 5.93 -0.36 25.23
N GLU A 208 4.96 -1.26 25.03
CA GLU A 208 4.83 -2.51 25.77
C GLU A 208 6.03 -3.45 25.57
N GLN A 209 6.70 -3.36 24.42
CA GLN A 209 7.93 -4.10 24.12
C GLN A 209 9.21 -3.39 24.62
N GLY A 210 9.07 -2.34 25.43
CA GLY A 210 10.17 -1.65 26.10
C GLY A 210 10.87 -0.59 25.26
N PHE A 211 10.24 -0.06 24.22
CA PHE A 211 10.77 1.07 23.47
C PHE A 211 10.34 2.39 24.10
N ARG A 212 11.24 3.38 24.06
CA ARG A 212 10.88 4.79 24.22
C ARG A 212 10.19 5.25 22.96
N THR A 213 9.03 5.88 23.08
CA THR A 213 8.19 6.24 21.95
C THR A 213 8.02 7.75 21.83
N ALA A 214 8.25 8.29 20.65
CA ALA A 214 8.06 9.72 20.38
C ALA A 214 7.33 9.97 19.06
N SER A 215 6.49 11.00 19.04
CA SER A 215 5.86 11.50 17.82
C SER A 215 6.05 12.99 17.66
N PHE A 216 6.31 13.40 16.40
CA PHE A 216 6.49 14.78 15.97
C PHE A 216 5.57 15.00 14.75
N ILE A 217 4.39 15.58 14.97
CA ILE A 217 3.29 15.59 14.00
C ILE A 217 2.93 17.01 13.60
N ALA A 218 3.13 17.35 12.33
CA ALA A 218 2.80 18.64 11.75
C ALA A 218 1.45 18.64 10.99
N ASN A 219 0.45 17.87 11.45
CA ASN A 219 -0.86 17.76 10.82
C ASN A 219 -1.99 17.81 11.86
N GLY A 220 -3.03 18.63 11.61
CA GLY A 220 -4.16 18.83 12.54
C GLY A 220 -5.11 17.64 12.65
N TYR A 221 -5.26 16.83 11.58
CA TYR A 221 -6.08 15.63 11.60
C TYR A 221 -5.42 14.47 12.35
N VAL A 222 -4.09 14.49 12.53
CA VAL A 222 -3.35 13.44 13.26
C VAL A 222 -3.06 13.96 14.67
N SER A 223 -4.12 14.24 15.42
CA SER A 223 -4.02 14.87 16.75
C SER A 223 -4.69 14.06 17.85
N ASP A 224 -4.48 14.50 19.09
CA ASP A 224 -5.12 13.97 20.29
C ASP A 224 -6.65 13.96 20.19
N ARG A 225 -7.23 14.94 19.48
CA ARG A 225 -8.68 15.05 19.24
C ARG A 225 -9.24 13.87 18.44
N PHE A 226 -8.40 13.27 17.61
CA PHE A 226 -8.78 12.13 16.77
C PHE A 226 -8.18 10.80 17.24
N GLY A 227 -7.62 10.74 18.45
CA GLY A 227 -7.15 9.51 19.08
C GLY A 227 -5.73 9.09 18.67
N PHE A 228 -4.91 9.96 18.10
CA PHE A 228 -3.55 9.63 17.68
C PHE A 228 -2.48 9.83 18.78
N ASN A 229 -2.88 10.29 19.97
CA ASN A 229 -1.97 10.50 21.10
C ASN A 229 -1.69 9.24 21.93
N GLN A 230 -2.18 8.07 21.50
CA GLN A 230 -2.06 6.82 22.25
C GLN A 230 -0.65 6.24 22.17
N GLY A 231 -0.11 5.77 23.30
CA GLY A 231 1.13 4.99 23.38
C GLY A 231 2.44 5.79 23.28
N TRP A 232 2.43 7.11 23.30
CA TRP A 232 3.64 7.93 23.22
C TRP A 232 4.17 8.31 24.60
N ASP A 233 5.49 8.22 24.80
CA ASP A 233 6.17 8.82 25.95
C ASP A 233 6.40 10.32 25.72
N HIS A 234 6.62 10.72 24.48
CA HIS A 234 6.71 12.10 24.04
C HIS A 234 5.78 12.31 22.85
N TYR A 235 4.82 13.21 22.98
CA TYR A 235 3.85 13.52 21.95
C TYR A 235 3.88 15.01 21.66
N THR A 236 4.19 15.39 20.43
CA THR A 236 4.12 16.78 19.95
C THR A 236 3.22 16.84 18.72
N ASN A 237 2.21 17.69 18.77
CA ASN A 237 1.45 18.09 17.59
C ASN A 237 1.62 19.60 17.36
N TYR A 238 2.36 19.95 16.31
CA TYR A 238 2.78 21.33 16.04
C TYR A 238 1.59 22.29 15.83
N ILE A 239 0.52 21.82 15.18
CA ILE A 239 -0.70 22.60 14.96
C ILE A 239 -1.41 22.87 16.30
N ARG A 240 -1.56 21.83 17.13
CA ARG A 240 -2.22 21.94 18.44
C ARG A 240 -1.44 22.81 19.42
N GLU A 241 -0.13 22.82 19.32
CA GLU A 241 0.77 23.56 20.20
C GLU A 241 1.12 24.96 19.65
N GLY A 242 0.62 25.31 18.46
CA GLY A 242 0.92 26.61 17.82
C GLY A 242 2.40 26.77 17.45
N LYS A 243 3.10 25.66 17.20
CA LYS A 243 4.50 25.63 16.75
C LYS A 243 4.60 25.76 15.23
N SER A 244 5.79 26.15 14.73
CA SER A 244 6.08 26.12 13.30
C SER A 244 6.07 24.69 12.75
N THR A 245 5.33 24.46 11.67
CA THR A 245 5.19 23.16 11.00
C THR A 245 6.25 22.89 9.95
N GLU A 246 7.17 23.83 9.71
CA GLU A 246 8.24 23.66 8.73
C GLU A 246 9.10 22.43 9.05
N ALA A 247 9.44 21.66 8.02
CA ALA A 247 10.20 20.41 8.16
C ALA A 247 11.51 20.61 8.94
N GLU A 248 12.19 21.78 8.80
CA GLU A 248 13.40 22.09 9.57
C GLU A 248 13.17 21.97 11.08
N ASN A 249 12.09 22.56 11.59
CA ASN A 249 11.78 22.57 13.02
C ASN A 249 11.38 21.17 13.51
N VAL A 250 10.59 20.45 12.72
CA VAL A 250 10.13 19.10 13.04
C VAL A 250 11.33 18.14 13.13
N PHE A 251 12.23 18.17 12.16
CA PHE A 251 13.42 17.31 12.16
C PHE A 251 14.41 17.72 13.27
N ALA A 252 14.60 19.00 13.57
CA ALA A 252 15.48 19.45 14.62
C ALA A 252 15.00 19.01 16.01
N GLU A 253 13.72 19.10 16.30
CA GLU A 253 13.13 18.66 17.58
C GLU A 253 13.22 17.14 17.71
N ALA A 254 12.90 16.39 16.65
CA ALA A 254 13.04 14.94 16.62
C ALA A 254 14.50 14.49 16.84
N ALA A 255 15.46 15.14 16.19
CA ALA A 255 16.89 14.85 16.36
C ALA A 255 17.35 15.11 17.79
N THR A 256 16.92 16.21 18.39
CA THR A 256 17.22 16.55 19.79
C THR A 256 16.67 15.51 20.76
N TRP A 257 15.45 15.05 20.55
CA TRP A 257 14.85 14.00 21.37
C TRP A 257 15.59 12.68 21.22
N ILE A 258 15.96 12.28 19.98
CA ILE A 258 16.74 11.06 19.71
C ILE A 258 18.11 11.13 20.40
N GLU A 259 18.82 12.26 20.32
CA GLU A 259 20.11 12.45 21.00
C GLU A 259 19.99 12.26 22.50
N ALA A 260 18.95 12.80 23.12
CA ALA A 260 18.68 12.66 24.57
C ALA A 260 18.34 11.21 24.97
N ASN A 261 17.75 10.43 24.06
CA ASN A 261 17.29 9.06 24.32
C ASN A 261 18.13 7.97 23.61
N ARG A 262 19.30 8.30 23.04
CA ARG A 262 20.14 7.37 22.24
C ARG A 262 20.62 6.13 22.99
N GLY A 263 20.60 6.15 24.31
CA GLY A 263 20.93 4.99 25.18
C GLY A 263 19.84 3.93 25.23
N GLU A 264 18.62 4.28 24.92
CA GLU A 264 17.43 3.42 24.94
C GLU A 264 17.12 2.85 23.55
N ARG A 265 16.30 1.82 23.49
CA ARG A 265 15.64 1.43 22.23
C ARG A 265 14.52 2.43 21.98
N PHE A 266 14.40 2.96 20.75
CA PHE A 266 13.37 3.97 20.49
C PHE A 266 12.57 3.68 19.21
N PHE A 267 11.34 4.15 19.24
CA PHE A 267 10.46 4.36 18.09
C PHE A 267 10.15 5.84 17.95
N THR A 268 10.51 6.43 16.82
CA THR A 268 10.18 7.81 16.50
C THR A 268 9.31 7.85 15.25
N TYR A 269 8.12 8.45 15.38
CA TYR A 269 7.24 8.77 14.26
C TYR A 269 7.35 10.26 13.97
N ILE A 270 7.69 10.59 12.74
CA ILE A 270 7.81 11.97 12.26
C ILE A 270 6.82 12.13 11.11
N GLN A 271 5.92 13.09 11.23
CA GLN A 271 5.02 13.48 10.14
C GLN A 271 5.23 14.94 9.81
N THR A 272 5.78 15.23 8.63
CA THR A 272 5.96 16.57 8.08
C THR A 272 4.76 16.94 7.22
N ILE A 273 4.42 18.25 7.20
CA ILE A 273 3.31 18.74 6.37
C ILE A 273 3.79 19.02 4.94
N ASP A 274 5.03 19.49 4.75
CA ASP A 274 5.55 19.72 3.40
C ASP A 274 5.67 18.38 2.64
N PRO A 275 5.17 18.31 1.39
CA PRO A 275 4.73 19.37 0.46
C PRO A 275 3.21 19.63 0.40
N HIS A 276 2.45 19.44 1.46
CA HIS A 276 1.02 19.76 1.52
C HIS A 276 0.75 21.29 1.46
N VAL A 277 -0.40 21.70 0.95
CA VAL A 277 -0.84 23.11 1.00
C VAL A 277 -0.86 23.63 2.45
N PRO A 278 -0.56 24.95 2.65
CA PRO A 278 -0.25 26.00 1.67
C PRO A 278 1.20 25.93 1.19
N TYR A 279 1.41 25.88 -0.11
CA TYR A 279 2.76 25.83 -0.68
C TYR A 279 3.49 27.15 -0.49
N ASP A 280 4.63 27.13 0.18
CA ASP A 280 5.44 28.32 0.50
C ASP A 280 6.95 28.04 0.48
N PRO A 281 7.47 27.38 -0.56
CA PRO A 281 8.89 27.10 -0.58
C PRO A 281 9.70 28.42 -0.67
N PRO A 282 10.82 28.55 0.05
CA PRO A 282 11.72 29.68 -0.11
C PRO A 282 12.09 29.92 -1.59
N ALA A 283 12.30 31.19 -1.94
CA ALA A 283 12.51 31.60 -3.33
C ALA A 283 13.67 30.86 -4.03
N GLU A 284 14.66 30.38 -3.30
CA GLU A 284 15.77 29.63 -3.85
C GLU A 284 15.35 28.24 -4.36
N TYR A 285 14.41 27.56 -3.68
CA TYR A 285 13.87 26.27 -4.10
C TYR A 285 12.87 26.44 -5.23
N LEU A 286 11.98 27.44 -5.13
CA LEU A 286 11.03 27.74 -6.18
C LEU A 286 11.70 28.06 -7.51
N ARG A 287 12.77 28.88 -7.50
CA ARG A 287 13.51 29.26 -8.71
C ARG A 287 14.15 28.08 -9.47
N ARG A 288 14.36 26.94 -8.83
CA ARG A 288 14.84 25.73 -9.51
C ARG A 288 13.82 25.17 -10.51
N TYR A 289 12.53 25.40 -10.27
CA TYR A 289 11.41 24.84 -11.05
C TYR A 289 10.64 25.90 -11.83
N ASP A 290 10.65 27.15 -11.35
CA ASP A 290 10.05 28.31 -12.00
C ASP A 290 10.92 29.56 -11.79
N ALA A 291 11.81 29.77 -12.75
CA ALA A 291 12.72 30.93 -12.73
C ALA A 291 12.07 32.22 -13.27
N ARG A 292 10.80 32.21 -13.66
CA ARG A 292 10.11 33.40 -14.20
C ARG A 292 10.00 34.48 -13.12
N THR A 293 10.44 35.67 -13.47
CA THR A 293 10.33 36.88 -12.62
C THR A 293 9.11 37.73 -12.98
N ASP A 294 8.48 37.46 -14.11
CA ASP A 294 7.35 38.17 -14.72
C ASP A 294 6.01 37.44 -14.54
N TYR A 295 5.96 36.38 -13.75
CA TYR A 295 4.71 35.69 -13.45
C TYR A 295 3.77 36.61 -12.67
N ALA A 296 2.64 36.96 -13.27
CA ALA A 296 1.61 37.83 -12.72
C ALA A 296 0.25 37.10 -12.55
N GLY A 297 0.26 35.76 -12.58
CA GLY A 297 -0.96 34.96 -12.39
C GLY A 297 -1.42 34.87 -10.93
N GLN A 298 -2.49 34.11 -10.75
CA GLN A 298 -3.19 34.05 -9.46
C GLN A 298 -2.51 33.13 -8.41
N VAL A 299 -1.58 32.25 -8.82
CA VAL A 299 -0.93 31.28 -7.93
C VAL A 299 0.30 31.90 -7.27
N GLN A 300 0.12 32.40 -6.05
CA GLN A 300 1.20 32.92 -5.23
C GLN A 300 1.45 31.99 -4.03
N PRO A 301 2.66 32.02 -3.42
CA PRO A 301 2.92 31.30 -2.17
C PRO A 301 1.84 31.55 -1.12
N ARG A 302 1.45 30.52 -0.38
CA ARG A 302 0.38 30.52 0.66
C ARG A 302 -1.06 30.75 0.18
N MET A 303 -1.29 31.06 -1.10
CA MET A 303 -2.64 31.28 -1.64
C MET A 303 -3.30 29.99 -2.17
N ALA A 304 -2.54 28.91 -2.33
CA ALA A 304 -3.02 27.70 -2.96
C ALA A 304 -4.26 27.06 -2.31
N PRO A 305 -4.45 27.03 -0.97
CA PRO A 305 -5.63 26.39 -0.38
C PRO A 305 -6.95 26.95 -0.92
N ASP A 306 -7.14 28.27 -0.90
CA ASP A 306 -8.36 28.92 -1.36
C ASP A 306 -8.59 28.71 -2.87
N LEU A 307 -7.50 28.77 -3.64
CA LEU A 307 -7.55 28.56 -5.10
C LEU A 307 -7.94 27.12 -5.43
N LEU A 308 -7.38 26.12 -4.73
CA LEU A 308 -7.71 24.70 -4.94
C LEU A 308 -9.17 24.42 -4.57
N VAL A 309 -9.66 24.96 -3.45
CA VAL A 309 -11.08 24.87 -3.07
C VAL A 309 -11.97 25.48 -4.16
N GLY A 310 -11.61 26.64 -4.68
CA GLY A 310 -12.34 27.29 -5.78
C GLY A 310 -12.34 26.47 -7.08
N ALA A 311 -11.22 25.82 -7.39
CA ALA A 311 -11.08 24.99 -8.58
C ALA A 311 -11.86 23.66 -8.51
N LYS A 312 -12.08 23.14 -7.29
CA LYS A 312 -12.89 21.91 -7.06
C LYS A 312 -14.40 22.13 -7.15
N ARG A 313 -14.89 23.37 -7.06
CA ARG A 313 -16.34 23.66 -7.09
C ARG A 313 -16.96 23.30 -8.44
N ASN A 314 -18.24 23.02 -8.43
CA ASN A 314 -19.01 22.77 -9.65
C ASN A 314 -20.21 23.72 -9.72
N PRO A 315 -20.23 24.73 -10.61
CA PRO A 315 -19.12 25.10 -11.53
C PRO A 315 -17.90 25.66 -10.77
N PRO A 316 -16.68 25.54 -11.33
CA PRO A 316 -15.47 26.05 -10.66
C PRO A 316 -15.50 27.58 -10.59
N THR A 317 -15.09 28.13 -9.45
CA THR A 317 -14.93 29.60 -9.24
C THR A 317 -13.51 30.08 -9.52
N VAL A 318 -12.56 29.13 -9.64
CA VAL A 318 -11.17 29.35 -10.04
C VAL A 318 -10.86 28.46 -11.22
N VAL A 319 -10.27 29.02 -12.27
CA VAL A 319 -9.79 28.29 -13.44
C VAL A 319 -8.31 28.60 -13.62
N PHE A 320 -7.46 27.58 -13.54
CA PHE A 320 -6.03 27.72 -13.75
C PHE A 320 -5.70 27.62 -15.25
N ASP A 321 -4.99 28.62 -15.77
CA ASP A 321 -4.36 28.54 -17.06
C ASP A 321 -3.08 27.67 -17.02
N GLU A 322 -2.39 27.51 -18.14
CA GLU A 322 -1.16 26.71 -18.21
C GLU A 322 -0.02 27.32 -17.38
N SER A 323 0.04 28.65 -17.31
CA SER A 323 1.05 29.36 -16.53
C SER A 323 0.83 29.16 -15.01
N ASP A 324 -0.43 29.20 -14.57
CA ASP A 324 -0.85 28.95 -13.19
C ASP A 324 -0.54 27.48 -12.79
N ARG A 325 -0.87 26.53 -13.66
CA ARG A 325 -0.57 25.10 -13.40
C ARG A 325 0.91 24.84 -13.26
N ARG A 326 1.73 25.41 -14.14
CA ARG A 326 3.21 25.33 -14.03
C ARG A 326 3.72 25.92 -12.73
N ARG A 327 3.13 27.05 -12.30
CA ARG A 327 3.51 27.71 -11.04
C ARG A 327 3.13 26.87 -9.83
N LEU A 328 1.92 26.30 -9.81
CA LEU A 328 1.44 25.42 -8.75
C LEU A 328 2.33 24.17 -8.62
N ASP A 329 2.65 23.53 -9.75
CA ASP A 329 3.53 22.36 -9.81
C ASP A 329 4.96 22.71 -9.33
N ALA A 330 5.46 23.90 -9.67
CA ALA A 330 6.79 24.36 -9.24
C ALA A 330 6.86 24.70 -7.74
N LEU A 331 5.79 25.22 -7.15
CA LEU A 331 5.70 25.44 -5.70
C LEU A 331 5.79 24.11 -4.96
N HIS A 332 5.01 23.12 -5.36
CA HIS A 332 5.03 21.79 -4.77
C HIS A 332 6.40 21.10 -4.96
N ASP A 333 7.01 21.17 -6.15
CA ASP A 333 8.35 20.62 -6.39
C ASP A 333 9.44 21.29 -5.52
N GLY A 334 9.29 22.61 -5.29
CA GLY A 334 10.17 23.38 -4.41
C GLY A 334 10.09 22.92 -2.95
N GLU A 335 8.90 22.64 -2.46
CA GLU A 335 8.65 22.07 -1.12
C GLU A 335 9.34 20.71 -0.95
N ILE A 336 9.19 19.83 -1.93
CA ILE A 336 9.85 18.49 -1.88
C ILE A 336 11.37 18.65 -1.77
N THR A 337 11.96 19.55 -2.55
CA THR A 337 13.43 19.76 -2.53
C THR A 337 13.90 20.38 -1.22
N GLN A 338 13.15 21.32 -0.65
CA GLN A 338 13.40 21.89 0.67
C GLN A 338 13.32 20.80 1.76
N HIS A 339 12.24 20.04 1.74
CA HIS A 339 12.04 18.93 2.69
C HIS A 339 13.20 17.93 2.63
N ASP A 340 13.62 17.49 1.43
CA ASP A 340 14.74 16.58 1.22
C ASP A 340 16.05 17.11 1.81
N HIS A 341 16.29 18.43 1.71
CA HIS A 341 17.46 19.07 2.33
C HIS A 341 17.46 18.91 3.85
N PHE A 342 16.35 19.16 4.53
CA PHE A 342 16.27 19.03 5.99
C PHE A 342 16.26 17.57 6.44
N PHE A 343 15.66 16.68 5.65
CA PHE A 343 15.77 15.24 5.88
C PHE A 343 17.22 14.75 5.80
N GLY A 344 18.02 15.30 4.85
CA GLY A 344 19.46 15.00 4.76
C GLY A 344 20.21 15.41 6.02
N ARG A 345 19.92 16.59 6.57
CA ARG A 345 20.50 17.03 7.86
C ARG A 345 20.11 16.14 9.03
N PHE A 346 18.85 15.68 9.06
CA PHE A 346 18.38 14.73 10.07
C PHE A 346 19.13 13.39 9.99
N LEU A 347 19.30 12.81 8.78
CA LEU A 347 20.05 11.56 8.60
C LEU A 347 21.53 11.73 8.96
N ALA A 348 22.15 12.86 8.62
CA ALA A 348 23.52 13.18 9.02
C ALA A 348 23.67 13.26 10.56
N LYS A 349 22.65 13.75 11.28
CA LYS A 349 22.65 13.74 12.74
C LYS A 349 22.55 12.33 13.31
N LEU A 350 21.76 11.42 12.71
CA LEU A 350 21.75 10.01 13.11
C LEU A 350 23.13 9.34 12.90
N GLU A 351 23.82 9.70 11.83
CA GLU A 351 25.18 9.22 11.56
C GLU A 351 26.19 9.75 12.59
N GLU A 352 26.16 11.05 12.89
CA GLU A 352 26.98 11.69 13.94
C GLU A 352 26.81 10.99 15.30
N LEU A 353 25.57 10.59 15.61
CA LEU A 353 25.22 9.89 16.85
C LEU A 353 25.60 8.39 16.83
N GLY A 354 26.08 7.85 15.72
CA GLY A 354 26.43 6.45 15.56
C GLY A 354 25.22 5.52 15.51
N LEU A 355 24.06 6.01 15.10
CA LEU A 355 22.78 5.27 15.13
C LEU A 355 22.40 4.66 13.76
N THR A 356 23.10 4.99 12.69
CA THR A 356 22.75 4.64 11.31
C THR A 356 22.61 3.13 11.09
N GLU A 357 23.52 2.34 11.63
CA GLU A 357 23.58 0.88 11.39
C GLU A 357 22.46 0.12 12.11
N ASP A 358 21.99 0.64 13.25
CA ASP A 358 21.01 -0.03 14.11
C ASP A 358 19.61 0.62 14.11
N THR A 359 19.38 1.57 13.21
CA THR A 359 18.10 2.24 13.06
C THR A 359 17.44 1.88 11.74
N LEU A 360 16.28 1.21 11.82
CA LEU A 360 15.40 1.04 10.66
C LEU A 360 14.78 2.39 10.31
N VAL A 361 15.06 2.89 9.11
CA VAL A 361 14.43 4.09 8.56
C VAL A 361 13.38 3.67 7.55
N VAL A 362 12.14 4.08 7.78
CA VAL A 362 11.00 3.90 6.87
C VAL A 362 10.57 5.26 6.36
N VAL A 363 10.51 5.42 5.03
CA VAL A 363 9.97 6.63 4.39
C VAL A 363 8.70 6.27 3.64
N VAL A 364 7.62 6.98 3.93
CA VAL A 364 6.29 6.75 3.36
C VAL A 364 5.55 8.06 3.17
N SER A 365 4.57 8.10 2.28
CA SER A 365 3.52 9.13 2.29
C SER A 365 2.17 8.49 2.59
N ASP A 366 1.26 9.29 3.12
CA ASP A 366 -0.12 8.87 3.41
C ASP A 366 -1.00 8.85 2.16
N HIS A 367 -0.85 9.83 1.27
CA HIS A 367 -1.49 9.91 -0.06
C HIS A 367 -0.71 10.89 -0.94
N GLY A 368 -1.16 11.08 -2.17
CA GLY A 368 -0.61 12.06 -3.09
C GLY A 368 -1.50 13.30 -3.26
N GLU A 369 -1.27 14.05 -4.34
CA GLU A 369 -1.93 15.32 -4.65
C GLU A 369 -2.24 15.39 -6.15
N GLU A 370 -3.44 15.78 -6.54
CA GLU A 370 -3.83 15.95 -7.94
C GLU A 370 -3.58 17.39 -8.41
N PHE A 371 -2.90 17.52 -9.57
CA PHE A 371 -2.64 18.78 -10.26
C PHE A 371 -3.28 18.78 -11.65
N ASN A 372 -4.60 18.58 -11.71
CA ASN A 372 -5.37 18.44 -12.94
C ASN A 372 -5.04 17.17 -13.74
N ASP A 373 -4.52 16.13 -13.08
CA ASP A 373 -4.22 14.86 -13.72
C ASP A 373 -5.47 14.21 -14.31
N HIS A 374 -6.58 14.20 -13.59
CA HIS A 374 -7.90 13.72 -14.02
C HIS A 374 -9.00 14.80 -13.94
N GLY A 375 -8.60 16.08 -14.00
CA GLY A 375 -9.53 17.22 -14.10
C GLY A 375 -9.90 17.85 -12.77
N SER A 376 -9.20 17.50 -11.67
CA SER A 376 -9.39 18.10 -10.35
C SER A 376 -8.05 18.53 -9.75
N TYR A 377 -8.08 19.05 -8.52
CA TYR A 377 -6.92 19.53 -7.77
C TYR A 377 -7.01 19.08 -6.32
N GLY A 378 -5.83 18.91 -5.67
CA GLY A 378 -5.78 18.51 -4.28
C GLY A 378 -6.10 17.01 -4.10
N HIS A 379 -6.65 16.64 -2.96
CA HIS A 379 -6.90 15.24 -2.59
C HIS A 379 -8.30 15.04 -2.00
N GLY A 380 -8.64 13.82 -1.54
CA GLY A 380 -9.92 13.51 -0.90
C GLY A 380 -11.12 13.44 -1.85
N HIS A 381 -10.93 13.12 -3.15
CA HIS A 381 -12.02 13.12 -4.12
C HIS A 381 -11.96 12.00 -5.17
N SER A 382 -10.83 11.39 -5.39
CA SER A 382 -10.66 10.33 -6.39
C SER A 382 -9.75 9.21 -5.88
N VAL A 383 -9.56 8.14 -6.67
CA VAL A 383 -8.75 6.99 -6.30
C VAL A 383 -7.72 6.64 -7.38
N TYR A 384 -7.29 7.63 -8.15
CA TYR A 384 -6.28 7.46 -9.18
C TYR A 384 -4.86 7.41 -8.59
N GLN A 385 -3.87 7.06 -9.43
CA GLN A 385 -2.49 6.82 -8.96
C GLN A 385 -1.83 8.07 -8.39
N GLU A 386 -2.14 9.27 -8.88
CA GLU A 386 -1.63 10.52 -8.31
C GLU A 386 -2.03 10.74 -6.84
N LEU A 387 -3.07 10.03 -6.36
CA LEU A 387 -3.50 10.07 -4.95
C LEU A 387 -3.15 8.81 -4.15
N LEU A 388 -3.14 7.63 -4.79
CA LEU A 388 -2.94 6.38 -4.06
C LEU A 388 -1.52 5.81 -4.19
N HIS A 389 -0.78 6.12 -5.27
CA HIS A 389 0.59 5.64 -5.45
C HIS A 389 1.57 6.53 -4.71
N VAL A 390 2.04 6.05 -3.57
CA VAL A 390 2.91 6.77 -2.64
C VAL A 390 4.30 6.14 -2.56
N PRO A 391 5.35 6.90 -2.23
CA PRO A 391 6.64 6.31 -1.92
C PRO A 391 6.56 5.40 -0.70
N LEU A 392 7.27 4.28 -0.76
CA LEU A 392 7.51 3.41 0.38
C LEU A 392 8.92 2.81 0.25
N MET A 393 9.78 3.15 1.19
CA MET A 393 11.18 2.74 1.22
C MET A 393 11.59 2.32 2.62
N PHE A 394 12.49 1.33 2.69
CA PHE A 394 13.06 0.83 3.94
C PHE A 394 14.58 0.80 3.83
N ARG A 395 15.27 1.30 4.84
CA ARG A 395 16.73 1.24 4.95
C ARG A 395 17.13 0.72 6.32
N LEU A 396 17.90 -0.35 6.33
CA LEU A 396 18.56 -0.89 7.52
C LEU A 396 19.88 -1.53 7.07
N PRO A 397 21.02 -0.85 7.20
CA PRO A 397 22.29 -1.35 6.69
C PRO A 397 22.62 -2.73 7.23
N GLY A 398 23.22 -3.58 6.39
CA GLY A 398 23.60 -4.94 6.74
C GLY A 398 22.46 -5.93 6.93
N ARG A 399 21.18 -5.49 7.05
CA ARG A 399 20.00 -6.36 7.22
C ARG A 399 19.08 -6.29 6.02
N ILE A 400 18.88 -5.13 5.42
CA ILE A 400 18.18 -4.95 4.15
C ILE A 400 19.25 -4.74 3.07
N PRO A 401 19.30 -5.58 2.02
CA PRO A 401 20.26 -5.38 0.93
C PRO A 401 20.03 -4.03 0.23
N ALA A 402 21.11 -3.41 -0.23
CA ALA A 402 21.04 -2.18 -1.02
C ALA A 402 20.47 -2.45 -2.43
N ASN A 403 19.91 -1.42 -3.05
CA ASN A 403 19.34 -1.45 -4.41
C ASN A 403 18.25 -2.50 -4.63
N VAL A 404 17.48 -2.86 -3.60
CA VAL A 404 16.35 -3.79 -3.76
C VAL A 404 15.17 -3.05 -4.37
N ARG A 405 14.65 -3.57 -5.49
CA ARG A 405 13.49 -3.04 -6.20
C ARG A 405 12.37 -4.08 -6.19
N ILE A 406 11.19 -3.72 -5.66
CA ILE A 406 10.07 -4.65 -5.51
C ILE A 406 8.88 -4.12 -6.34
N PRO A 407 8.60 -4.76 -7.52
CA PRO A 407 7.58 -4.28 -8.47
C PRO A 407 6.16 -4.72 -8.10
N HIS A 408 5.97 -5.27 -6.92
CA HIS A 408 4.67 -5.77 -6.49
C HIS A 408 3.82 -4.69 -5.84
N ALA A 409 2.50 -4.76 -6.07
CA ALA A 409 1.55 -3.94 -5.34
C ALA A 409 1.54 -4.35 -3.86
N VAL A 410 1.76 -3.37 -2.98
CA VAL A 410 1.69 -3.51 -1.52
C VAL A 410 0.90 -2.36 -0.92
N SER A 411 0.40 -2.52 0.30
CA SER A 411 -0.28 -1.42 1.00
C SER A 411 0.61 -0.83 2.08
N THR A 412 0.48 0.47 2.35
CA THR A 412 1.21 1.15 3.43
C THR A 412 0.81 0.65 4.81
N LEU A 413 -0.37 0.03 4.96
CA LEU A 413 -0.78 -0.64 6.21
C LEU A 413 0.10 -1.85 6.58
N ASN A 414 0.99 -2.28 5.69
CA ASN A 414 1.96 -3.35 5.97
C ASN A 414 3.15 -2.88 6.82
N ILE A 415 3.29 -1.58 7.06
CA ILE A 415 4.40 -0.99 7.82
C ILE A 415 4.49 -1.56 9.24
N PRO A 416 3.42 -1.61 10.08
CA PRO A 416 3.54 -2.12 11.45
C PRO A 416 4.04 -3.56 11.51
N ALA A 417 3.52 -4.46 10.66
CA ALA A 417 3.97 -5.84 10.59
C ALA A 417 5.44 -5.97 10.18
N THR A 418 5.89 -5.10 9.28
CA THR A 418 7.27 -5.08 8.81
C THR A 418 8.22 -4.53 9.88
N VAL A 419 7.81 -3.46 10.54
CA VAL A 419 8.57 -2.84 11.63
C VAL A 419 8.76 -3.82 12.80
N THR A 420 7.68 -4.45 13.27
CA THR A 420 7.76 -5.41 14.39
C THR A 420 8.68 -6.58 14.05
N GLU A 421 8.68 -7.04 12.82
CA GLU A 421 9.56 -8.11 12.37
C GLU A 421 11.04 -7.71 12.37
N PHE A 422 11.40 -6.54 11.81
CA PHE A 422 12.78 -6.06 11.84
C PHE A 422 13.28 -5.69 13.23
N LEU A 423 12.39 -5.34 14.16
CA LEU A 423 12.71 -5.08 15.56
C LEU A 423 12.82 -6.37 16.40
N GLY A 424 12.46 -7.53 15.84
CA GLY A 424 12.46 -8.81 16.53
C GLY A 424 11.46 -8.90 17.68
N VAL A 425 10.33 -8.18 17.57
CA VAL A 425 9.25 -8.19 18.56
C VAL A 425 8.02 -8.92 18.03
N PRO A 426 7.12 -9.40 18.90
CA PRO A 426 5.88 -10.02 18.45
C PRO A 426 5.07 -9.11 17.53
N ALA A 427 4.37 -9.69 16.57
CA ALA A 427 3.45 -8.94 15.73
C ALA A 427 2.26 -8.41 16.55
N MET A 428 1.69 -7.29 16.11
CA MET A 428 0.46 -6.75 16.70
C MET A 428 -0.69 -7.74 16.48
N GLY A 429 -1.42 -8.10 17.53
CA GLY A 429 -2.48 -9.11 17.46
C GLY A 429 -3.71 -8.74 16.63
N THR A 430 -3.88 -7.46 16.30
CA THR A 430 -5.05 -6.93 15.61
C THR A 430 -4.81 -6.54 14.14
N GLN A 431 -3.55 -6.51 13.69
CA GLN A 431 -3.19 -6.02 12.35
C GLN A 431 -3.74 -6.89 11.22
N GLU A 432 -4.17 -6.27 10.14
CA GLU A 432 -4.56 -6.92 8.87
C GLU A 432 -3.40 -6.92 7.86
N GLY A 433 -2.41 -6.07 8.05
CA GLY A 433 -1.18 -6.01 7.28
C GLY A 433 -0.28 -7.23 7.52
N TYR A 434 0.56 -7.53 6.55
CA TYR A 434 1.60 -8.57 6.61
C TYR A 434 2.98 -7.96 6.44
N SER A 435 4.00 -8.65 6.94
CA SER A 435 5.36 -8.15 6.80
C SER A 435 5.88 -8.24 5.37
N LEU A 436 6.54 -7.17 4.96
CA LEU A 436 7.21 -7.03 3.67
C LEU A 436 8.66 -7.53 3.69
N ALA A 437 9.17 -7.98 4.85
CA ALA A 437 10.57 -8.40 5.01
C ALA A 437 10.99 -9.49 4.03
N ASN A 438 10.14 -10.51 3.81
CA ASN A 438 10.43 -11.56 2.84
C ASN A 438 10.70 -11.03 1.43
N MET A 439 9.93 -10.01 0.99
CA MET A 439 10.13 -9.41 -0.33
C MET A 439 11.47 -8.68 -0.42
N MET A 440 11.86 -7.97 0.63
CA MET A 440 13.14 -7.26 0.71
C MET A 440 14.33 -8.22 0.75
N LEU A 441 14.15 -9.41 1.31
CA LEU A 441 15.18 -10.44 1.42
C LEU A 441 15.18 -11.45 0.23
N GLY A 442 14.38 -11.21 -0.80
CA GLY A 442 14.28 -12.09 -1.97
C GLY A 442 13.62 -13.44 -1.68
N VAL A 443 12.89 -13.57 -0.58
CA VAL A 443 12.19 -14.79 -0.18
C VAL A 443 10.79 -14.79 -0.78
N ASN A 444 10.40 -15.91 -1.41
CA ASN A 444 9.04 -16.08 -1.90
C ASN A 444 8.05 -16.13 -0.74
N ALA A 445 7.13 -15.18 -0.70
CA ALA A 445 6.03 -15.19 0.26
C ALA A 445 4.75 -15.72 -0.40
N PRO A 446 3.93 -16.51 0.30
CA PRO A 446 2.64 -16.95 -0.20
C PRO A 446 1.65 -15.78 -0.29
N GLY A 447 0.64 -15.95 -1.14
CA GLY A 447 -0.49 -15.01 -1.26
C GLY A 447 -0.43 -14.12 -2.50
N PRO A 448 -1.54 -13.48 -2.81
CA PRO A 448 -1.64 -12.59 -3.97
C PRO A 448 -0.88 -11.29 -3.72
N ARG A 449 -0.23 -10.79 -4.78
CA ARG A 449 0.49 -9.51 -4.77
C ARG A 449 -0.48 -8.41 -5.17
N VAL A 450 -1.35 -8.02 -4.24
CA VAL A 450 -2.41 -7.04 -4.46
C VAL A 450 -2.49 -6.05 -3.29
N ALA A 451 -2.92 -4.83 -3.60
CA ALA A 451 -3.27 -3.82 -2.62
C ALA A 451 -4.75 -3.45 -2.77
N PHE A 452 -5.41 -3.18 -1.66
CA PHE A 452 -6.78 -2.69 -1.63
C PHE A 452 -6.81 -1.27 -1.09
N SER A 453 -7.63 -0.42 -1.73
CA SER A 453 -7.89 0.94 -1.27
C SER A 453 -9.40 1.21 -1.31
N ASP A 454 -9.84 2.11 -0.46
CA ASP A 454 -11.25 2.51 -0.34
C ASP A 454 -11.34 4.03 -0.30
N PHE A 455 -12.43 4.59 -0.77
CA PHE A 455 -12.78 5.98 -0.54
C PHE A 455 -14.23 6.05 -0.08
N GLN A 456 -14.42 6.28 1.21
CA GLN A 456 -15.72 6.50 1.86
C GLN A 456 -16.79 5.43 1.53
N ASP A 457 -16.41 4.18 1.28
CA ASP A 457 -17.27 3.08 0.79
C ASP A 457 -17.90 3.31 -0.61
N GLU A 458 -17.63 4.44 -1.25
CA GLU A 458 -18.17 4.79 -2.58
C GLU A 458 -17.30 4.27 -3.72
N ARG A 459 -15.99 4.20 -3.52
CA ARG A 459 -15.03 3.73 -4.52
C ARG A 459 -14.09 2.73 -3.88
N ARG A 460 -14.07 1.53 -4.42
CA ARG A 460 -13.25 0.42 -3.96
C ARG A 460 -12.29 0.00 -5.04
N VAL A 461 -11.04 -0.19 -4.65
CA VAL A 461 -9.94 -0.42 -5.57
C VAL A 461 -9.21 -1.69 -5.22
N ILE A 462 -8.84 -2.45 -6.23
CA ILE A 462 -7.78 -3.46 -6.16
C ILE A 462 -6.70 -3.12 -7.18
N THR A 463 -5.47 -3.09 -6.72
CA THR A 463 -4.27 -2.85 -7.54
C THR A 463 -3.39 -4.09 -7.51
N THR A 464 -2.98 -4.57 -8.67
CA THR A 464 -1.95 -5.61 -8.87
C THR A 464 -0.72 -4.96 -9.51
N SER A 465 0.34 -5.71 -9.77
CA SER A 465 1.53 -5.20 -10.47
C SER A 465 1.25 -4.69 -11.91
N ARG A 466 0.09 -5.02 -12.47
CA ARG A 466 -0.31 -4.59 -13.81
C ARG A 466 -1.69 -3.95 -13.86
N TRP A 467 -2.63 -4.47 -13.11
CA TRP A 467 -4.04 -4.11 -13.24
C TRP A 467 -4.50 -3.26 -12.07
N LYS A 468 -5.25 -2.22 -12.37
CA LYS A 468 -6.03 -1.51 -11.35
C LYS A 468 -7.50 -1.52 -11.72
N PHE A 469 -8.32 -2.00 -10.80
CA PHE A 469 -9.75 -2.16 -10.97
C PHE A 469 -10.49 -1.34 -9.92
N ILE A 470 -11.31 -0.41 -10.39
CA ILE A 470 -12.08 0.52 -9.55
C ILE A 470 -13.55 0.15 -9.68
N VAL A 471 -14.22 -0.06 -8.54
CA VAL A 471 -15.68 -0.25 -8.46
C VAL A 471 -16.28 0.95 -7.75
N ARG A 472 -17.31 1.55 -8.34
CA ARG A 472 -18.08 2.66 -7.76
C ARG A 472 -19.37 2.15 -7.11
N GLY A 473 -19.96 2.93 -6.21
CA GLY A 473 -21.17 2.56 -5.44
C GLY A 473 -22.36 2.09 -6.27
N ASN A 474 -22.51 2.60 -7.51
CA ASN A 474 -23.53 2.16 -8.47
C ASN A 474 -23.15 0.86 -9.23
N LEU A 475 -22.14 0.12 -8.78
CA LEU A 475 -21.58 -1.09 -9.37
C LEU A 475 -20.94 -0.90 -10.76
N THR A 476 -20.76 0.33 -11.23
CA THR A 476 -19.93 0.56 -12.41
C THR A 476 -18.47 0.27 -12.06
N SER A 477 -17.76 -0.29 -13.02
CA SER A 477 -16.36 -0.65 -12.81
C SER A 477 -15.48 -0.23 -13.98
N THR A 478 -14.24 0.13 -13.68
CA THR A 478 -13.23 0.55 -14.63
C THR A 478 -11.97 -0.28 -14.41
N LEU A 479 -11.32 -0.70 -15.49
CA LEU A 479 -10.03 -1.41 -15.46
C LEU A 479 -8.98 -0.58 -16.20
N PHE A 480 -7.79 -0.48 -15.61
CA PHE A 480 -6.60 0.13 -16.20
C PHE A 480 -5.45 -0.87 -16.27
N ASP A 481 -4.61 -0.74 -17.30
CA ASP A 481 -3.35 -1.47 -17.44
C ASP A 481 -2.19 -0.54 -17.03
N LEU A 482 -1.77 -0.62 -15.78
CA LEU A 482 -0.73 0.25 -15.22
C LEU A 482 0.65 0.08 -15.86
N GLN A 483 0.92 -1.03 -16.55
CA GLN A 483 2.18 -1.22 -17.27
C GLN A 483 2.21 -0.41 -18.58
N GLN A 484 1.07 -0.26 -19.24
CA GLN A 484 0.95 0.50 -20.49
C GLN A 484 0.54 1.95 -20.24
N ASP A 485 -0.28 2.17 -19.22
CA ASP A 485 -0.83 3.47 -18.84
C ASP A 485 -0.70 3.68 -17.31
N PRO A 486 0.49 3.95 -16.80
CA PRO A 486 0.73 4.13 -15.36
C PRO A 486 0.04 5.37 -14.77
N ARG A 487 -0.46 6.26 -15.64
CA ARG A 487 -1.20 7.49 -15.25
C ARG A 487 -2.70 7.36 -15.40
N GLU A 488 -3.24 6.19 -15.76
CA GLU A 488 -4.68 5.90 -15.86
C GLU A 488 -5.46 6.87 -16.78
N ARG A 489 -4.81 7.34 -17.85
CA ARG A 489 -5.42 8.27 -18.83
C ARG A 489 -6.47 7.60 -19.71
N GLN A 490 -6.40 6.29 -19.88
CA GLN A 490 -7.24 5.52 -20.77
C GLN A 490 -7.78 4.27 -20.09
N GLN A 491 -9.05 4.32 -19.73
CA GLN A 491 -9.72 3.11 -19.25
C GLN A 491 -9.80 2.06 -20.38
N LEU A 492 -9.62 0.81 -20.04
CA LEU A 492 -9.78 -0.26 -21.00
C LEU A 492 -11.24 -0.42 -21.41
N PRO A 493 -11.53 -0.70 -22.70
CA PRO A 493 -12.87 -1.02 -23.16
C PRO A 493 -13.48 -2.21 -22.38
N ALA A 494 -14.80 -2.22 -22.24
CA ALA A 494 -15.49 -3.33 -21.62
C ALA A 494 -15.17 -4.65 -22.33
N GLY A 495 -14.72 -5.65 -21.58
CA GLY A 495 -14.34 -6.97 -22.10
C GLY A 495 -12.95 -7.05 -22.75
N ALA A 496 -12.14 -5.98 -22.74
CA ALA A 496 -10.77 -6.02 -23.28
C ALA A 496 -9.85 -7.03 -22.55
N SER A 497 -10.04 -7.19 -21.25
CA SER A 497 -9.25 -8.11 -20.41
C SER A 497 -10.15 -8.89 -19.44
N PRO A 498 -10.93 -9.86 -19.95
CA PRO A 498 -11.96 -10.53 -19.17
C PRO A 498 -11.40 -11.38 -18.02
N VAL A 499 -10.19 -11.90 -18.19
CA VAL A 499 -9.51 -12.72 -17.17
C VAL A 499 -9.09 -11.82 -16.01
N ALA A 500 -8.44 -10.68 -16.29
CA ALA A 500 -8.05 -9.70 -15.29
C ALA A 500 -9.26 -9.08 -14.57
N GLN A 501 -10.30 -8.68 -15.32
CA GLN A 501 -11.54 -8.17 -14.72
C GLN A 501 -12.17 -9.19 -13.76
N ARG A 502 -12.24 -10.45 -14.16
CA ARG A 502 -12.80 -11.51 -13.30
C ARG A 502 -11.95 -11.75 -12.07
N PHE A 503 -10.63 -11.79 -12.21
CA PHE A 503 -9.70 -11.92 -11.10
C PHE A 503 -9.91 -10.79 -10.09
N CYS A 504 -9.81 -9.55 -10.53
CA CYS A 504 -9.96 -8.38 -9.66
C CYS A 504 -11.32 -8.34 -8.97
N ARG A 505 -12.40 -8.65 -9.69
CA ARG A 505 -13.75 -8.69 -9.12
C ARG A 505 -13.90 -9.77 -8.06
N VAL A 506 -13.37 -10.97 -8.30
CA VAL A 506 -13.41 -12.07 -7.33
C VAL A 506 -12.60 -11.72 -6.09
N MET A 507 -11.36 -11.25 -6.27
CA MET A 507 -10.48 -10.85 -5.18
C MET A 507 -11.11 -9.74 -4.31
N LEU A 508 -11.61 -8.68 -4.96
CA LEU A 508 -12.25 -7.57 -4.24
C LEU A 508 -13.52 -8.03 -3.51
N SER A 509 -14.36 -8.86 -4.13
CA SER A 509 -15.58 -9.38 -3.49
C SER A 509 -15.26 -10.25 -2.28
N GLN A 510 -14.24 -11.08 -2.36
CA GLN A 510 -13.81 -11.92 -1.26
C GLN A 510 -13.20 -11.07 -0.14
N PHE A 511 -12.36 -10.09 -0.46
CA PHE A 511 -11.82 -9.14 0.50
C PHE A 511 -12.93 -8.39 1.27
N LEU A 512 -13.94 -7.87 0.56
CA LEU A 512 -15.06 -7.16 1.16
C LEU A 512 -15.98 -8.06 1.99
N GLY A 513 -16.16 -9.31 1.57
CA GLY A 513 -16.98 -10.31 2.27
C GLY A 513 -16.27 -11.03 3.41
N SER A 514 -14.97 -10.85 3.55
CA SER A 514 -14.21 -11.50 4.61
C SER A 514 -14.30 -10.71 5.91
N THR A 515 -14.61 -11.40 7.00
CA THR A 515 -14.44 -10.89 8.37
C THR A 515 -13.01 -11.10 8.89
N ASP A 516 -12.19 -11.84 8.16
CA ASP A 516 -10.80 -12.18 8.49
C ASP A 516 -9.89 -11.79 7.33
N ARG A 517 -9.68 -10.49 7.17
CA ARG A 517 -8.86 -9.91 6.09
C ARG A 517 -7.38 -10.18 6.26
N GLY A 518 -6.93 -10.39 7.49
CA GLY A 518 -5.55 -10.76 7.78
C GLY A 518 -5.12 -12.06 7.12
N ASN A 519 -5.97 -13.09 7.13
CA ASN A 519 -5.70 -14.35 6.43
C ASN A 519 -5.65 -14.21 4.91
N TRP A 520 -6.32 -13.19 4.37
CA TRP A 520 -6.34 -12.90 2.93
C TRP A 520 -5.04 -12.30 2.41
N THR A 521 -4.40 -11.50 3.23
CA THR A 521 -3.15 -10.81 2.90
C THR A 521 -1.90 -11.63 3.27
N GLY A 522 -2.08 -12.84 3.83
CA GLY A 522 -0.98 -13.70 4.28
C GLY A 522 -0.52 -13.41 5.71
N SER A 523 -1.19 -12.52 6.41
CA SER A 523 -1.02 -12.34 7.85
C SER A 523 -1.62 -13.56 8.58
N GLN A 524 -0.83 -14.27 9.36
CA GLN A 524 -1.31 -15.38 10.17
C GLN A 524 -2.04 -14.93 11.45
N GLN A 525 -2.20 -13.61 11.64
CA GLN A 525 -2.71 -13.03 12.88
C GLN A 525 -3.75 -11.96 12.56
N GLY A 526 -4.87 -12.03 13.24
CA GLY A 526 -5.86 -10.97 13.30
C GLY A 526 -7.16 -11.26 12.58
N ARG A 527 -8.18 -11.59 13.33
CA ARG A 527 -9.57 -11.43 12.89
C ARG A 527 -9.87 -9.94 12.93
N GLY A 528 -9.97 -9.30 11.77
CA GLY A 528 -10.36 -7.89 11.64
C GLY A 528 -11.81 -7.66 12.07
N THR A 529 -12.06 -7.70 13.37
CA THR A 529 -13.32 -7.23 13.93
C THR A 529 -13.35 -5.71 13.74
N GLN A 530 -14.37 -5.19 13.09
CA GLN A 530 -14.55 -3.74 13.00
C GLN A 530 -14.52 -3.14 14.41
N LEU A 531 -13.73 -2.07 14.55
CA LEU A 531 -13.73 -1.29 15.78
C LEU A 531 -15.03 -0.52 15.94
N GLU A 532 -15.35 -0.14 17.16
CA GLU A 532 -16.49 0.74 17.42
C GLU A 532 -16.27 2.10 16.75
N ALA A 533 -17.34 2.65 16.19
CA ALA A 533 -17.26 4.00 15.65
C ALA A 533 -17.13 5.00 16.81
N SER A 534 -16.22 5.94 16.66
CA SER A 534 -16.02 7.04 17.60
C SER A 534 -15.91 8.35 16.81
N ASP A 535 -16.46 9.43 17.33
CA ASP A 535 -16.42 10.73 16.71
C ASP A 535 -15.83 11.79 17.68
N ALA A 536 -15.00 12.66 17.14
CA ALA A 536 -14.49 13.84 17.83
C ALA A 536 -15.53 14.97 17.82
N VAL A 537 -15.51 15.79 18.85
CA VAL A 537 -16.27 17.05 18.85
C VAL A 537 -15.53 18.07 17.98
N MET A 538 -16.18 18.49 16.90
CA MET A 538 -15.66 19.45 15.94
C MET A 538 -15.99 20.88 16.43
N ASP A 539 -15.21 21.40 17.35
CA ASP A 539 -15.34 22.79 17.84
C ASP A 539 -14.72 23.82 16.89
N ASP A 540 -14.94 25.11 17.15
CA ASP A 540 -14.46 26.20 16.31
C ASP A 540 -12.93 26.24 16.23
N GLU A 541 -12.23 25.82 17.30
CA GLU A 541 -10.76 25.74 17.32
C GLU A 541 -10.23 24.72 16.32
N ILE A 542 -10.77 23.50 16.35
CA ILE A 542 -10.41 22.43 15.39
C ILE A 542 -10.74 22.87 13.97
N GLN A 543 -11.95 23.40 13.75
CA GLN A 543 -12.35 23.87 12.43
C GLN A 543 -11.41 24.99 11.92
N GLY A 544 -11.00 25.92 12.79
CA GLY A 544 -10.04 26.96 12.44
C GLY A 544 -8.67 26.41 12.06
N GLN A 545 -8.15 25.44 12.82
CA GLN A 545 -6.88 24.77 12.54
C GLN A 545 -6.91 23.99 11.22
N LEU A 546 -8.01 23.27 10.93
CA LEU A 546 -8.16 22.52 9.69
C LEU A 546 -8.34 23.43 8.47
N ARG A 547 -9.05 24.58 8.62
CA ARG A 547 -9.16 25.60 7.55
C ARG A 547 -7.81 26.19 7.19
N ALA A 548 -6.96 26.48 8.17
CA ALA A 548 -5.62 27.00 7.93
C ALA A 548 -4.75 26.06 7.08
N LEU A 549 -5.04 24.77 7.12
CA LEU A 549 -4.39 23.72 6.32
C LEU A 549 -5.15 23.39 5.02
N GLY A 550 -6.24 24.10 4.68
CA GLY A 550 -7.01 23.86 3.47
C GLY A 550 -7.99 22.69 3.52
N TYR A 551 -8.28 22.14 4.71
CA TYR A 551 -9.14 20.93 4.84
C TYR A 551 -10.63 21.23 5.05
N ALA A 552 -11.01 22.33 5.63
CA ALA A 552 -12.41 22.59 5.96
C ALA A 552 -13.04 23.65 5.06
N ASN A 553 -14.27 23.42 4.62
CA ASN A 553 -15.14 24.35 3.88
C ASN A 553 -15.89 25.28 4.83
#